data_096fdb4de4cf2a3dcb69895eb1332283
#
_entry.id   096fdb4de4cf2a3dcb69895eb1332283
#
_cell.length_a   1.000
_cell.length_b   1.000
_cell.length_c   1.000
_cell.angle_alpha   90.00
_cell.angle_beta   90.00
_cell.angle_gamma   90.00
#
_symmetry.space_group_name_H-M   'P 1'
#
loop_
_entity.id
_entity.type
_entity.pdbx_description
1 polymer ?
#
loop_
_entity_poly.entity_id
_entity_poly.type
_entity_poly.pdbx_seq_one_letter_code
_entity_poly.pdbx_strand_id
1 'polypeptide(L)'
;TSLTVVPKSLEIGACHCSTCRKWSGGAFLAIESVRVSATGDNVRHYDASEWAERVFCRQCGTHLFYNLKDGHARYVPVGLFAEQQDMVLSHQIFIDSKPHYYHFAEQTTNMTGEEVFAAATGEKP
;
A
#
# COMPACT_ATOMS: atom_id res chain seq x y z
N THR A 1 -8.37 -18.47 2.19
CA THR A 1 -7.72 -17.48 1.32
C THR A 1 -6.21 -17.58 1.47
N SER A 2 -5.52 -17.68 0.37
CA SER A 2 -4.06 -17.73 0.32
C SER A 2 -3.52 -16.60 -0.54
N LEU A 3 -2.37 -16.07 -0.14
CA LEU A 3 -1.73 -14.97 -0.84
C LEU A 3 -0.27 -15.35 -1.11
N THR A 4 0.12 -15.24 -2.39
CA THR A 4 1.48 -15.45 -2.82
C THR A 4 2.03 -14.13 -3.33
N VAL A 5 3.17 -13.70 -2.79
CA VAL A 5 3.72 -12.36 -3.05
C VAL A 5 5.18 -12.48 -3.46
N VAL A 6 5.54 -11.76 -4.52
CA VAL A 6 6.95 -11.53 -4.88
C VAL A 6 7.22 -10.04 -4.66
N PRO A 7 7.87 -9.68 -3.55
CA PRO A 7 8.13 -8.27 -3.26
C PRO A 7 9.18 -7.69 -4.21
N LYS A 8 9.04 -6.39 -4.50
CA LYS A 8 10.01 -5.66 -5.30
C LYS A 8 11.25 -5.34 -4.47
N SER A 9 11.03 -5.04 -3.19
CA SER A 9 12.10 -4.77 -2.24
C SER A 9 11.57 -5.03 -0.83
N LEU A 10 12.42 -4.87 0.18
CA LEU A 10 12.01 -5.00 1.58
C LEU A 10 11.80 -3.63 2.23
N GLU A 11 11.59 -2.60 1.42
CA GLU A 11 11.32 -1.25 1.91
C GLU A 11 9.82 -1.04 2.08
N ILE A 12 9.43 -0.66 3.29
CA ILE A 12 8.05 -0.37 3.64
C ILE A 12 7.75 1.08 3.31
N GLY A 13 6.63 1.31 2.64
CA GLY A 13 6.10 2.65 2.43
C GLY A 13 4.86 2.88 3.26
N ALA A 14 4.68 4.09 3.76
CA ALA A 14 3.49 4.49 4.48
C ALA A 14 2.69 5.48 3.64
N CYS A 15 1.43 5.18 3.37
CA CYS A 15 0.52 6.09 2.67
C CYS A 15 -0.44 6.72 3.65
N HIS A 16 -0.47 8.06 3.69
CA HIS A 16 -1.32 8.82 4.60
C HIS A 16 -2.55 9.42 3.93
N CYS A 17 -2.83 9.10 2.68
CA CYS A 17 -3.98 9.69 2.00
C CYS A 17 -5.29 9.31 2.72
N SER A 18 -6.32 10.13 2.55
CA SER A 18 -7.59 9.93 3.25
C SER A 18 -8.20 8.56 2.97
N THR A 19 -8.07 8.06 1.75
CA THR A 19 -8.60 6.76 1.36
C THR A 19 -7.86 5.62 2.07
N CYS A 20 -6.53 5.69 2.12
CA CYS A 20 -5.74 4.67 2.82
C CYS A 20 -6.00 4.70 4.32
N ARG A 21 -6.12 5.89 4.91
CA ARG A 21 -6.43 6.01 6.34
C ARG A 21 -7.82 5.45 6.67
N LYS A 22 -8.78 5.69 5.80
CA LYS A 22 -10.13 5.17 5.98
C LYS A 22 -10.16 3.65 5.86
N TRP A 23 -9.48 3.11 4.84
CA TRP A 23 -9.45 1.68 4.58
C TRP A 23 -8.72 0.90 5.66
N SER A 24 -7.59 1.43 6.13
CA SER A 24 -6.69 0.74 7.05
C SER A 24 -6.84 1.15 8.51
N GLY A 25 -7.61 2.20 8.79
CA GLY A 25 -7.72 2.72 10.14
C GLY A 25 -6.55 3.59 10.56
N GLY A 26 -5.64 3.89 9.66
CA GLY A 26 -4.45 4.69 9.89
C GLY A 26 -3.57 4.67 8.65
N ALA A 27 -2.29 4.96 8.81
CA ALA A 27 -1.35 4.87 7.69
C ALA A 27 -1.35 3.47 7.11
N PHE A 28 -1.33 3.37 5.79
CA PHE A 28 -1.25 2.08 5.12
C PHE A 28 0.24 1.73 4.93
N LEU A 29 0.73 0.82 5.75
CA LEU A 29 2.11 0.35 5.71
C LEU A 29 2.17 -0.86 4.78
N ALA A 30 2.87 -0.71 3.67
CA ALA A 30 2.84 -1.72 2.62
C ALA A 30 4.18 -1.93 1.95
N ILE A 31 4.32 -3.11 1.35
CA ILE A 31 5.45 -3.49 0.51
C ILE A 31 5.00 -3.47 -0.94
N GLU A 32 5.68 -2.71 -1.77
CA GLU A 32 5.47 -2.76 -3.21
C GLU A 32 5.92 -4.12 -3.74
N SER A 33 5.11 -4.74 -4.58
CA SER A 33 5.35 -6.11 -5.03
C SER A 33 5.21 -6.22 -6.54
N VAL A 34 6.07 -7.03 -7.15
CA VAL A 34 6.05 -7.23 -8.60
C VAL A 34 5.00 -8.23 -9.02
N ARG A 35 4.64 -9.15 -8.13
CA ARG A 35 3.61 -10.15 -8.40
C ARG A 35 2.86 -10.50 -7.13
N VAL A 36 1.53 -10.51 -7.23
CA VAL A 36 0.66 -10.91 -6.13
C VAL A 36 -0.43 -11.81 -6.70
N SER A 37 -0.66 -12.94 -6.05
CA SER A 37 -1.73 -13.87 -6.41
C SER A 37 -2.52 -14.22 -5.17
N ALA A 38 -3.82 -13.96 -5.22
CA ALA A 38 -4.74 -14.31 -4.13
C ALA A 38 -5.67 -15.41 -4.63
N THR A 39 -5.78 -16.48 -3.86
CA THR A 39 -6.62 -17.63 -4.22
C THR A 39 -7.55 -18.00 -3.07
N GLY A 40 -8.70 -18.58 -3.43
CA GLY A 40 -9.74 -18.98 -2.49
C GLY A 40 -11.08 -18.37 -2.85
N ASP A 41 -12.14 -18.94 -2.30
CA ASP A 41 -13.52 -18.55 -2.65
C ASP A 41 -13.93 -17.22 -2.03
N ASN A 42 -13.14 -16.70 -1.10
CA ASN A 42 -13.48 -15.49 -0.33
C ASN A 42 -12.73 -14.24 -0.79
N VAL A 43 -11.99 -14.32 -1.89
CA VAL A 43 -11.29 -13.15 -2.44
C VAL A 43 -12.31 -12.25 -3.12
N ARG A 44 -12.30 -10.97 -2.77
CA ARG A 44 -13.19 -9.97 -3.35
C ARG A 44 -12.42 -8.75 -3.78
N HIS A 45 -12.85 -8.14 -4.86
CA HIS A 45 -12.25 -6.95 -5.44
C HIS A 45 -13.21 -5.78 -5.26
N TYR A 46 -12.70 -4.71 -4.67
CA TYR A 46 -13.46 -3.46 -4.53
C TYR A 46 -12.88 -2.44 -5.51
N ASP A 47 -13.73 -1.95 -6.40
CA ASP A 47 -13.37 -0.94 -7.39
C ASP A 47 -13.30 0.42 -6.68
N ALA A 48 -12.12 0.75 -6.17
CA ALA A 48 -11.95 1.91 -5.29
C ALA A 48 -11.93 3.24 -6.05
N SER A 49 -11.37 3.24 -7.28
CA SER A 49 -11.25 4.45 -8.09
C SER A 49 -11.00 4.07 -9.54
N GLU A 50 -10.86 5.08 -10.41
CA GLU A 50 -10.56 4.83 -11.82
C GLU A 50 -9.20 4.16 -12.03
N TRP A 51 -8.26 4.38 -11.09
CA TRP A 51 -6.89 3.88 -11.25
C TRP A 51 -6.54 2.69 -10.36
N ALA A 52 -7.39 2.35 -9.38
CA ALA A 52 -7.02 1.32 -8.40
C ALA A 52 -8.19 0.50 -7.92
N GLU A 53 -7.90 -0.72 -7.53
CA GLU A 53 -8.83 -1.58 -6.82
C GLU A 53 -8.17 -2.08 -5.53
N ARG A 54 -9.00 -2.48 -4.57
CA ARG A 54 -8.56 -3.06 -3.31
C ARG A 54 -9.09 -4.47 -3.22
N VAL A 55 -8.23 -5.39 -2.83
CA VAL A 55 -8.57 -6.80 -2.76
C VAL A 55 -8.58 -7.21 -1.29
N PHE A 56 -9.62 -7.93 -0.89
CA PHE A 56 -9.81 -8.30 0.51
C PHE A 56 -10.48 -9.66 0.63
N CYS A 57 -10.42 -10.23 1.84
CA CYS A 57 -11.10 -11.49 2.15
C CYS A 57 -12.49 -11.16 2.69
N ARG A 58 -13.53 -11.64 2.02
CA ARG A 58 -14.90 -11.34 2.44
C ARG A 58 -15.28 -12.06 3.75
N GLN A 59 -14.59 -13.12 4.10
CA GLN A 59 -14.92 -13.90 5.30
C GLN A 59 -14.46 -13.19 6.58
N CYS A 60 -13.26 -12.64 6.57
CA CYS A 60 -12.69 -11.99 7.77
C CYS A 60 -12.39 -10.52 7.59
N GLY A 61 -12.52 -9.98 6.37
CA GLY A 61 -12.27 -8.58 6.11
C GLY A 61 -10.80 -8.21 5.95
N THR A 62 -9.89 -9.17 5.99
CA THR A 62 -8.46 -8.88 5.85
C THR A 62 -8.17 -8.24 4.51
N HIS A 63 -7.48 -7.10 4.53
CA HIS A 63 -7.00 -6.45 3.31
C HIS A 63 -5.85 -7.26 2.75
N LEU A 64 -5.94 -7.65 1.48
CA LEU A 64 -4.94 -8.51 0.86
C LEU A 64 -3.94 -7.72 0.05
N PHE A 65 -4.40 -6.80 -0.79
CA PHE A 65 -3.50 -5.88 -1.48
C PHE A 65 -4.27 -4.76 -2.19
N TYR A 66 -3.51 -3.72 -2.50
CA TYR A 66 -3.95 -2.58 -3.31
C TYR A 66 -3.32 -2.75 -4.68
N ASN A 67 -4.13 -2.71 -5.73
CA ASN A 67 -3.70 -3.01 -7.09
C ASN A 67 -3.96 -1.81 -8.00
N LEU A 68 -2.90 -1.31 -8.65
CA LEU A 68 -3.06 -0.31 -9.70
C LEU A 68 -3.57 -1.00 -10.97
N LYS A 69 -4.67 -0.49 -11.52
CA LYS A 69 -5.35 -1.11 -12.65
C LYS A 69 -4.51 -1.16 -13.92
N ASP A 70 -3.53 -0.27 -14.04
CA ASP A 70 -2.60 -0.26 -15.17
C ASP A 70 -1.52 -1.34 -15.07
N GLY A 71 -1.50 -2.09 -13.98
CA GLY A 71 -0.53 -3.16 -13.77
C GLY A 71 0.84 -2.70 -13.28
N HIS A 72 1.02 -1.41 -13.00
CA HIS A 72 2.31 -0.85 -12.61
C HIS A 72 2.80 -1.35 -11.25
N ALA A 73 1.91 -1.46 -10.27
CA ALA A 73 2.33 -1.80 -8.93
C ALA A 73 1.19 -2.43 -8.13
N ARG A 74 1.60 -3.26 -7.17
CA ARG A 74 0.72 -3.85 -6.18
C ARG A 74 1.35 -3.64 -4.82
N TYR A 75 0.52 -3.27 -3.83
CA TYR A 75 1.00 -2.95 -2.49
C TYR A 75 0.34 -3.88 -1.49
N VAL A 76 1.15 -4.65 -0.79
CA VAL A 76 0.68 -5.66 0.17
C VAL A 76 0.90 -5.16 1.58
N PRO A 77 -0.13 -5.18 2.45
CA PRO A 77 0.03 -4.78 3.84
C PRO A 77 1.19 -5.52 4.50
N VAL A 78 2.07 -4.79 5.16
CA VAL A 78 3.27 -5.38 5.73
C VAL A 78 2.94 -6.45 6.78
N GLY A 79 1.84 -6.28 7.49
CA GLY A 79 1.42 -7.24 8.52
C GLY A 79 1.09 -8.63 8.01
N LEU A 80 0.92 -8.80 6.71
CA LEU A 80 0.63 -10.12 6.13
C LEU A 80 1.89 -10.98 5.93
N PHE A 81 3.06 -10.38 6.01
CA PHE A 81 4.33 -11.12 5.84
C PHE A 81 4.70 -11.79 7.15
N ALA A 82 5.01 -13.10 7.08
CA ALA A 82 5.39 -13.87 8.26
C ALA A 82 6.75 -13.45 8.81
N GLU A 83 7.67 -13.06 7.90
CA GLU A 83 9.02 -12.65 8.26
C GLU A 83 9.22 -11.20 7.88
N GLN A 84 9.49 -10.36 8.88
CA GLN A 84 9.59 -8.92 8.68
C GLN A 84 10.89 -8.31 9.19
N GLN A 85 11.80 -9.11 9.73
CA GLN A 85 12.99 -8.61 10.42
C GLN A 85 13.93 -7.80 9.53
N ASP A 86 13.93 -8.07 8.22
CA ASP A 86 14.77 -7.35 7.26
C ASP A 86 14.06 -6.18 6.58
N MET A 87 12.80 -5.95 6.93
CA MET A 87 12.03 -4.86 6.35
C MET A 87 12.31 -3.55 7.07
N VAL A 88 12.38 -2.47 6.29
CA VAL A 88 12.73 -1.14 6.80
C VAL A 88 11.69 -0.12 6.32
N LEU A 89 11.19 0.70 7.21
CA LEU A 89 10.33 1.82 6.83
C LEU A 89 11.21 2.89 6.18
N SER A 90 11.08 3.06 4.86
CA SER A 90 12.00 3.89 4.09
C SER A 90 11.36 5.16 3.53
N HIS A 91 10.04 5.18 3.34
CA HIS A 91 9.40 6.34 2.71
C HIS A 91 7.97 6.50 3.17
N GLN A 92 7.48 7.73 3.06
CA GLN A 92 6.10 8.09 3.35
C GLN A 92 5.56 8.91 2.19
N ILE A 93 4.36 8.56 1.71
CA ILE A 93 3.69 9.32 0.65
C ILE A 93 2.42 9.98 1.21
N PHE A 94 1.98 11.05 0.54
CA PHE A 94 0.90 11.89 1.03
C PHE A 94 1.21 12.39 2.44
N ILE A 95 2.46 12.81 2.62
CA ILE A 95 2.94 13.29 3.94
C ILE A 95 2.15 14.51 4.42
N ASP A 96 1.65 15.30 3.50
CA ASP A 96 0.82 16.47 3.78
C ASP A 96 -0.56 16.10 4.33
N SER A 97 -0.98 14.85 4.17
CA SER A 97 -2.25 14.34 4.71
C SER A 97 -2.07 13.58 6.02
N LYS A 98 -0.83 13.45 6.51
CA LYS A 98 -0.57 12.73 7.75
C LYS A 98 -1.22 13.45 8.93
N PRO A 99 -1.97 12.74 9.81
CA PRO A 99 -2.49 13.35 11.01
C PRO A 99 -1.38 13.87 11.93
N HIS A 100 -1.69 14.88 12.70
CA HIS A 100 -0.70 15.53 13.58
C HIS A 100 -0.33 14.72 14.82
N TYR A 101 -1.13 13.71 15.16
CA TYR A 101 -1.03 13.04 16.46
C TYR A 101 0.02 11.95 16.55
N TYR A 102 0.79 11.72 15.49
CA TYR A 102 1.91 10.79 15.56
C TYR A 102 2.99 11.13 14.53
N HIS A 103 4.19 10.62 14.78
CA HIS A 103 5.31 10.70 13.84
C HIS A 103 6.10 9.39 13.94
N PHE A 104 6.58 8.91 12.78
CA PHE A 104 7.49 7.78 12.79
C PHE A 104 8.87 8.25 13.19
N ALA A 105 9.58 7.43 13.99
CA ALA A 105 10.93 7.74 14.43
C ALA A 105 11.97 7.57 13.32
N GLU A 106 11.69 6.71 12.36
CA GLU A 106 12.60 6.43 11.24
C GLU A 106 12.77 7.65 10.35
N GLN A 107 13.98 7.80 9.79
CA GLN A 107 14.24 8.80 8.77
C GLN A 107 13.77 8.26 7.43
N THR A 108 12.85 8.97 6.80
CA THR A 108 12.20 8.53 5.58
C THR A 108 12.29 9.58 4.49
N THR A 109 12.24 9.11 3.24
CA THR A 109 12.02 9.99 2.09
C THR A 109 10.53 10.26 2.01
N ASN A 110 10.15 11.53 1.97
CA ASN A 110 8.73 11.91 2.04
C ASN A 110 8.27 12.59 0.76
N MET A 111 7.04 12.27 0.35
CA MET A 111 6.41 12.89 -0.81
C MET A 111 5.03 13.41 -0.44
N THR A 112 4.70 14.61 -0.95
CA THR A 112 3.33 15.13 -0.85
C THR A 112 2.41 14.42 -1.85
N GLY A 113 1.10 14.60 -1.70
CA GLY A 113 0.14 14.05 -2.66
C GLY A 113 0.40 14.56 -4.07
N GLU A 114 0.72 15.84 -4.22
CA GLU A 114 1.04 16.43 -5.51
C GLU A 114 2.25 15.77 -6.16
N GLU A 115 3.30 15.53 -5.39
CA GLU A 115 4.50 14.85 -5.87
C GLU A 115 4.21 13.42 -6.29
N VAL A 116 3.35 12.71 -5.56
CA VAL A 116 2.96 11.35 -5.90
C VAL A 116 2.23 11.33 -7.25
N PHE A 117 1.28 12.22 -7.46
CA PHE A 117 0.54 12.29 -8.73
C PHE A 117 1.45 12.66 -9.88
N ALA A 118 2.37 13.58 -9.70
CA ALA A 118 3.33 13.95 -10.73
C ALA A 118 4.19 12.76 -11.14
N ALA A 119 4.65 11.97 -10.19
CA ALA A 119 5.44 10.78 -10.47
C ALA A 119 4.61 9.70 -11.19
N ALA A 120 3.34 9.54 -10.80
CA ALA A 120 2.46 8.53 -11.38
C ALA A 120 2.07 8.84 -12.83
N THR A 121 1.94 10.13 -13.16
CA THR A 121 1.58 10.54 -14.53
C THR A 121 2.79 10.59 -15.46
N GLY A 122 3.99 10.37 -14.93
CA GLY A 122 5.20 10.48 -15.72
C GLY A 122 5.63 11.90 -16.02
N GLU A 123 4.92 12.89 -15.46
CA GLU A 123 5.26 14.29 -15.59
C GLU A 123 6.38 14.62 -14.62
N LYS A 124 7.56 14.25 -14.98
CA LYS A 124 8.72 14.58 -14.19
C LYS A 124 9.13 16.02 -14.47
N PRO A 125 9.35 16.80 -13.44
CA PRO A 125 9.86 18.14 -13.63
C PRO A 125 11.21 18.11 -14.29
#